data_f35ec72a2c1bd7e006df87515fe9b42b
#
_entry.id   f35ec72a2c1bd7e006df87515fe9b42b
#
_cell.length_a   1.000
_cell.length_b   1.000
_cell.length_c   1.000
_cell.angle_alpha   90.00
_cell.angle_beta   90.00
_cell.angle_gamma   90.00
#
_symmetry.space_group_name_H-M   'P 1'
#
loop_
_entity.id
_entity.type
_entity.pdbx_description
1 polymer ?
#
loop_
_entity_poly.entity_id
_entity_poly.type
_entity_poly.pdbx_seq_one_letter_code
_entity_poly.pdbx_strand_id
1 'polypeptide(L)'
;MASAERITVVGRWVVLAAAVILNHFGNRNSQASVLVVDTILFGWGLVNLVVSVVLVRGYKPGRWFGFLTTGIDLLVATSILYFSGGYGAPTDFSLLFYLLIIASAVRLGLPGSLATAIVVALLYVVIGGLTGFATVSPPPGFVIGRVFLFLFVALVAGLLVGDVRTRLDRALRTAIERATQLDETRRREALEKERVERLEEIDQVRSDFISMVAHELQTPLASIKTQSETLLTQQHRLDQETRSALVDGIHRSAASLTDLVQDFAAVNRIENNQFSYHFEKLDLAEFVKEVVDLFPVDQRRYPMRVRVEPGLLVRADRRRLQQALLNLLNNAVKYSPRGGNIAVIAAPTKEGEAKVSVHDEGIGIRDEDLPKLFNKFTRLFDKRAMNIGGSGLGLFITRSIVEAHDGHMAVESEWGKGSAFSFVLPLWQPSASSSSTTTPSSATP
;
A
#
# COMPACT_ATOMS: atom_id res chain seq x y z
N MET A 1 -6.23 0.28 -34.76
CA MET A 1 -6.57 1.24 -35.84
C MET A 1 -5.51 2.32 -36.04
N ALA A 2 -5.03 3.02 -35.02
CA ALA A 2 -4.04 4.10 -35.20
C ALA A 2 -2.70 3.67 -35.86
N SER A 3 -2.25 2.44 -35.66
CA SER A 3 -1.04 1.88 -36.29
C SER A 3 -1.21 1.60 -37.80
N ALA A 4 -2.37 1.08 -38.20
CA ALA A 4 -2.68 0.81 -39.59
C ALA A 4 -2.79 2.10 -40.41
N GLU A 5 -3.39 3.14 -39.83
CA GLU A 5 -3.48 4.47 -40.48
C GLU A 5 -2.09 5.13 -40.64
N ARG A 6 -1.20 5.01 -39.65
CA ARG A 6 0.18 5.53 -39.75
C ARG A 6 0.97 4.84 -40.85
N ILE A 7 0.88 3.51 -40.97
CA ILE A 7 1.53 2.73 -42.04
C ILE A 7 0.99 3.20 -43.40
N THR A 8 -0.31 3.43 -43.50
CA THR A 8 -0.92 3.84 -44.74
C THR A 8 -0.51 5.27 -45.13
N VAL A 9 -0.35 6.18 -44.18
CA VAL A 9 0.17 7.54 -44.45
C VAL A 9 1.58 7.48 -45.08
N VAL A 10 2.47 6.67 -44.50
CA VAL A 10 3.81 6.47 -45.06
C VAL A 10 3.71 5.89 -46.50
N GLY A 11 2.85 4.88 -46.71
CA GLY A 11 2.61 4.30 -48.03
C GLY A 11 2.11 5.36 -49.02
N ARG A 12 1.22 6.29 -48.65
CA ARG A 12 0.72 7.37 -49.53
C ARG A 12 1.82 8.32 -49.96
N TRP A 13 2.75 8.68 -49.04
CA TRP A 13 3.91 9.51 -49.42
C TRP A 13 4.86 8.79 -50.40
N VAL A 14 5.07 7.50 -50.24
CA VAL A 14 5.86 6.68 -51.17
C VAL A 14 5.18 6.63 -52.52
N VAL A 15 3.86 6.43 -52.58
CA VAL A 15 3.07 6.41 -53.82
C VAL A 15 3.10 7.78 -54.51
N LEU A 16 2.97 8.88 -53.76
CA LEU A 16 3.05 10.22 -54.28
C LEU A 16 4.43 10.47 -54.92
N ALA A 17 5.51 10.12 -54.19
CA ALA A 17 6.87 10.27 -54.73
C ALA A 17 7.07 9.46 -56.02
N ALA A 18 6.60 8.20 -56.06
CA ALA A 18 6.65 7.38 -57.25
C ALA A 18 5.87 7.98 -58.42
N ALA A 19 4.67 8.52 -58.15
CA ALA A 19 3.82 9.15 -59.17
C ALA A 19 4.49 10.42 -59.77
N VAL A 20 5.15 11.24 -58.91
CA VAL A 20 5.90 12.42 -59.35
C VAL A 20 7.08 11.99 -60.23
N ILE A 21 7.84 10.99 -59.84
CA ILE A 21 8.95 10.43 -60.61
C ILE A 21 8.46 9.93 -61.94
N LEU A 22 7.41 9.13 -61.98
CA LEU A 22 6.82 8.61 -63.20
C LEU A 22 6.34 9.72 -64.16
N ASN A 23 5.76 10.79 -63.60
CA ASN A 23 5.28 11.91 -64.40
C ASN A 23 6.44 12.71 -65.05
N HIS A 24 7.58 12.85 -64.36
CA HIS A 24 8.72 13.61 -64.84
C HIS A 24 9.70 12.83 -65.71
N PHE A 25 9.89 11.56 -65.46
CA PHE A 25 10.85 10.70 -66.18
C PHE A 25 10.20 9.83 -67.26
N GLY A 26 8.88 9.76 -67.33
CA GLY A 26 8.13 9.13 -68.38
C GLY A 26 8.19 9.91 -69.70
N ASN A 27 8.03 9.21 -70.83
CA ASN A 27 8.13 9.82 -72.18
C ASN A 27 6.94 10.82 -72.39
N ARG A 28 7.22 12.09 -72.69
CA ARG A 28 6.27 13.21 -72.65
C ARG A 28 5.54 13.37 -73.95
N ASN A 29 4.23 13.21 -73.98
CA ASN A 29 3.40 13.44 -75.17
C ASN A 29 2.89 14.87 -75.30
N SER A 30 2.77 15.66 -74.23
CA SER A 30 2.49 17.12 -74.25
C SER A 30 2.84 17.80 -72.92
N GLN A 31 3.31 19.06 -73.00
CA GLN A 31 3.60 19.86 -71.78
C GLN A 31 2.31 20.18 -70.96
N ALA A 32 1.15 20.29 -71.63
CA ALA A 32 -0.12 20.60 -71.00
C ALA A 32 -0.62 19.46 -70.06
N SER A 33 -0.43 18.20 -70.50
CA SER A 33 -0.84 17.04 -69.66
C SER A 33 0.04 16.88 -68.42
N VAL A 34 1.34 17.19 -68.51
CA VAL A 34 2.28 17.17 -67.40
C VAL A 34 1.87 18.17 -66.33
N LEU A 35 1.52 19.42 -66.71
CA LEU A 35 1.11 20.48 -65.79
C LEU A 35 -0.19 20.11 -65.03
N VAL A 36 -1.15 19.52 -65.73
CA VAL A 36 -2.41 19.08 -65.08
C VAL A 36 -2.16 17.97 -64.08
N VAL A 37 -1.35 16.97 -64.44
CA VAL A 37 -0.99 15.84 -63.52
C VAL A 37 -0.21 16.38 -62.30
N ASP A 38 0.75 17.29 -62.52
CA ASP A 38 1.50 17.91 -61.42
C ASP A 38 0.58 18.68 -60.45
N THR A 39 -0.43 19.40 -60.99
CA THR A 39 -1.42 20.10 -60.15
C THR A 39 -2.24 19.14 -59.29
N ILE A 40 -2.65 17.99 -59.86
CA ILE A 40 -3.37 16.96 -59.13
C ILE A 40 -2.46 16.31 -58.06
N LEU A 41 -1.22 16.00 -58.38
CA LEU A 41 -0.26 15.45 -57.42
C LEU A 41 0.05 16.42 -56.28
N PHE A 42 0.18 17.70 -56.57
CA PHE A 42 0.36 18.74 -55.54
C PHE A 42 -0.86 18.82 -54.60
N GLY A 43 -2.08 18.86 -55.15
CA GLY A 43 -3.32 18.83 -54.38
C GLY A 43 -3.40 17.60 -53.50
N TRP A 44 -3.03 16.41 -54.00
CA TRP A 44 -2.98 15.17 -53.23
C TRP A 44 -1.92 15.22 -52.13
N GLY A 45 -0.76 15.82 -52.37
CA GLY A 45 0.29 16.08 -51.39
C GLY A 45 -0.23 16.93 -50.23
N LEU A 46 -1.01 17.98 -50.48
CA LEU A 46 -1.64 18.80 -49.45
C LEU A 46 -2.63 17.98 -48.58
N VAL A 47 -3.49 17.20 -49.21
CA VAL A 47 -4.39 16.27 -48.48
C VAL A 47 -3.61 15.31 -47.62
N ASN A 48 -2.53 14.71 -48.13
CA ASN A 48 -1.68 13.81 -47.35
C ASN A 48 -1.03 14.52 -46.15
N LEU A 49 -0.61 15.77 -46.33
CA LEU A 49 -0.05 16.60 -45.26
C LEU A 49 -1.09 16.82 -44.15
N VAL A 50 -2.31 17.22 -44.52
CA VAL A 50 -3.41 17.47 -43.56
C VAL A 50 -3.71 16.17 -42.79
N VAL A 51 -3.86 15.02 -43.47
CA VAL A 51 -4.11 13.73 -42.86
C VAL A 51 -2.97 13.35 -41.91
N SER A 52 -1.73 13.59 -42.31
CA SER A 52 -0.54 13.32 -41.49
C SER A 52 -0.55 14.14 -40.20
N VAL A 53 -0.79 15.44 -40.29
CA VAL A 53 -0.86 16.36 -39.14
C VAL A 53 -1.98 15.98 -38.18
N VAL A 54 -3.17 15.66 -38.68
CA VAL A 54 -4.32 15.25 -37.88
C VAL A 54 -4.01 13.96 -37.09
N LEU A 55 -3.37 13.00 -37.72
CA LEU A 55 -3.00 11.73 -37.06
C LEU A 55 -1.85 11.90 -36.05
N VAL A 56 -0.86 12.76 -36.34
CA VAL A 56 0.25 13.06 -35.43
C VAL A 56 -0.25 13.77 -34.15
N ARG A 57 -1.24 14.63 -34.28
CA ARG A 57 -1.90 15.31 -33.15
C ARG A 57 -2.76 14.41 -32.28
N GLY A 58 -2.76 13.10 -32.53
CA GLY A 58 -3.43 12.11 -31.65
C GLY A 58 -4.92 11.89 -31.96
N TYR A 59 -5.42 12.42 -33.09
CA TYR A 59 -6.79 12.11 -33.52
C TYR A 59 -6.95 10.60 -33.78
N LYS A 60 -7.99 10.01 -33.20
CA LYS A 60 -8.33 8.59 -33.42
C LYS A 60 -9.42 8.51 -34.48
N PRO A 61 -9.06 8.21 -35.72
CA PRO A 61 -10.03 8.22 -36.82
C PRO A 61 -11.06 7.10 -36.62
N GLY A 62 -12.33 7.44 -36.84
CA GLY A 62 -13.41 6.48 -36.90
C GLY A 62 -13.32 5.60 -38.18
N ARG A 63 -14.15 4.52 -38.25
CA ARG A 63 -14.15 3.59 -39.40
C ARG A 63 -14.41 4.26 -40.76
N TRP A 64 -15.24 5.33 -40.79
CA TRP A 64 -15.57 6.12 -41.98
C TRP A 64 -14.35 6.86 -42.57
N PHE A 65 -13.36 7.21 -41.75
CA PHE A 65 -12.16 7.92 -42.20
C PHE A 65 -11.32 7.09 -43.20
N GLY A 66 -11.24 5.78 -42.97
CA GLY A 66 -10.58 4.88 -43.91
C GLY A 66 -11.28 4.83 -45.27
N PHE A 67 -12.61 4.81 -45.30
CA PHE A 67 -13.40 4.88 -46.56
C PHE A 67 -13.22 6.20 -47.27
N LEU A 68 -13.27 7.32 -46.55
CA LEU A 68 -13.11 8.66 -47.11
C LEU A 68 -11.73 8.82 -47.77
N THR A 69 -10.68 8.45 -47.05
CA THR A 69 -9.30 8.58 -47.57
C THR A 69 -9.06 7.63 -48.75
N THR A 70 -9.62 6.43 -48.75
CA THR A 70 -9.55 5.49 -49.90
C THR A 70 -10.31 6.04 -51.11
N GLY A 71 -11.48 6.67 -50.90
CA GLY A 71 -12.24 7.33 -51.96
C GLY A 71 -11.47 8.49 -52.61
N ILE A 72 -10.82 9.34 -51.80
CA ILE A 72 -9.96 10.42 -52.29
C ILE A 72 -8.78 9.84 -53.13
N ASP A 73 -8.11 8.82 -52.62
CA ASP A 73 -6.97 8.18 -53.31
C ASP A 73 -7.41 7.59 -54.65
N LEU A 74 -8.60 6.99 -54.70
CA LEU A 74 -9.17 6.42 -55.90
C LEU A 74 -9.53 7.51 -56.91
N LEU A 75 -10.10 8.65 -56.50
CA LEU A 75 -10.43 9.78 -57.36
C LEU A 75 -9.13 10.38 -57.97
N VAL A 76 -8.08 10.56 -57.15
CA VAL A 76 -6.80 11.06 -57.58
C VAL A 76 -6.15 10.11 -58.63
N ALA A 77 -6.06 8.81 -58.32
CA ALA A 77 -5.48 7.82 -59.21
C ALA A 77 -6.22 7.77 -60.56
N THR A 78 -7.56 7.86 -60.50
CA THR A 78 -8.43 7.89 -61.69
C THR A 78 -8.19 9.15 -62.55
N SER A 79 -8.10 10.32 -61.89
CA SER A 79 -7.82 11.60 -62.57
C SER A 79 -6.44 11.61 -63.24
N ILE A 80 -5.42 11.11 -62.53
CA ILE A 80 -4.07 10.98 -63.10
C ILE A 80 -4.09 10.09 -64.35
N LEU A 81 -4.74 8.92 -64.27
CA LEU A 81 -4.84 8.02 -65.41
C LEU A 81 -5.57 8.65 -66.60
N TYR A 82 -6.66 9.38 -66.36
CA TYR A 82 -7.43 10.08 -67.43
C TYR A 82 -6.59 11.16 -68.10
N PHE A 83 -5.97 12.06 -67.35
CA PHE A 83 -5.19 13.17 -67.91
C PHE A 83 -3.78 12.75 -68.43
N SER A 84 -3.27 11.60 -68.05
CA SER A 84 -2.00 11.07 -68.62
C SER A 84 -2.16 10.47 -70.01
N GLY A 85 -3.36 10.48 -70.57
CA GLY A 85 -3.61 9.96 -71.93
C GLY A 85 -4.17 8.54 -71.98
N GLY A 86 -4.64 8.02 -70.85
CA GLY A 86 -5.30 6.71 -70.76
C GLY A 86 -4.37 5.52 -71.05
N TYR A 87 -4.93 4.50 -71.73
CA TYR A 87 -4.15 3.30 -72.09
C TYR A 87 -3.35 3.50 -73.32
N GLY A 88 -2.08 3.12 -73.26
CA GLY A 88 -1.12 3.28 -74.35
C GLY A 88 -0.22 4.49 -74.18
N ALA A 89 -0.38 5.27 -73.12
CA ALA A 89 0.61 6.27 -72.71
C ALA A 89 1.92 5.57 -72.33
N PRO A 90 3.07 6.23 -72.60
CA PRO A 90 4.39 5.66 -72.24
C PRO A 90 4.58 5.39 -70.75
N THR A 91 3.75 6.03 -69.91
CA THR A 91 3.74 5.87 -68.45
C THR A 91 2.49 5.15 -68.01
N ASP A 92 2.63 3.92 -67.53
CA ASP A 92 1.50 3.10 -67.05
C ASP A 92 1.17 3.41 -65.60
N PHE A 93 0.34 4.44 -65.37
CA PHE A 93 -0.15 4.79 -64.04
C PHE A 93 -1.13 3.76 -63.44
N SER A 94 -1.48 2.69 -64.20
CA SER A 94 -2.32 1.63 -63.65
C SER A 94 -1.71 0.92 -62.44
N LEU A 95 -0.39 1.01 -62.26
CA LEU A 95 0.32 0.55 -61.07
C LEU A 95 -0.21 1.19 -59.77
N LEU A 96 -0.70 2.44 -59.83
CA LEU A 96 -1.30 3.13 -58.66
C LEU A 96 -2.53 2.40 -58.13
N PHE A 97 -3.29 1.73 -58.99
CA PHE A 97 -4.48 0.98 -58.58
C PHE A 97 -4.11 -0.25 -57.76
N TYR A 98 -3.00 -0.95 -58.07
CA TYR A 98 -2.53 -2.08 -57.28
C TYR A 98 -2.12 -1.64 -55.87
N LEU A 99 -1.42 -0.51 -55.75
CA LEU A 99 -1.02 0.06 -54.47
C LEU A 99 -2.23 0.50 -53.65
N LEU A 100 -3.25 1.04 -54.29
CA LEU A 100 -4.50 1.44 -53.67
C LEU A 100 -5.29 0.21 -53.12
N ILE A 101 -5.33 -0.88 -53.87
CA ILE A 101 -5.95 -2.15 -53.46
C ILE A 101 -5.21 -2.73 -52.25
N ILE A 102 -3.89 -2.75 -52.26
CA ILE A 102 -3.08 -3.23 -51.13
C ILE A 102 -3.30 -2.34 -49.90
N ALA A 103 -3.31 -0.99 -50.07
CA ALA A 103 -3.57 -0.06 -48.97
C ALA A 103 -4.97 -0.27 -48.36
N SER A 104 -5.96 -0.57 -49.22
CA SER A 104 -7.31 -0.86 -48.71
C SER A 104 -7.38 -2.22 -47.98
N ALA A 105 -6.59 -3.23 -48.39
CA ALA A 105 -6.47 -4.48 -47.65
C ALA A 105 -5.94 -4.24 -46.21
N VAL A 106 -4.93 -3.40 -46.04
CA VAL A 106 -4.37 -3.06 -44.75
C VAL A 106 -5.38 -2.32 -43.85
N ARG A 107 -6.17 -1.41 -44.44
CA ARG A 107 -7.18 -0.61 -43.68
C ARG A 107 -8.45 -1.35 -43.37
N LEU A 108 -9.05 -1.94 -44.41
CA LEU A 108 -10.43 -2.43 -44.40
C LEU A 108 -10.51 -3.98 -44.42
N GLY A 109 -9.36 -4.65 -44.51
CA GLY A 109 -9.28 -6.09 -44.61
C GLY A 109 -9.74 -6.63 -45.97
N LEU A 110 -10.00 -7.94 -46.05
CA LEU A 110 -10.41 -8.63 -47.27
C LEU A 110 -11.69 -8.05 -47.93
N PRO A 111 -12.76 -7.74 -47.21
CA PRO A 111 -13.97 -7.16 -47.84
C PRO A 111 -13.68 -5.80 -48.50
N GLY A 112 -12.86 -4.97 -47.82
CA GLY A 112 -12.50 -3.64 -48.32
C GLY A 112 -11.59 -3.70 -49.53
N SER A 113 -10.63 -4.61 -49.59
CA SER A 113 -9.74 -4.77 -50.74
C SER A 113 -10.49 -5.28 -51.97
N LEU A 114 -11.41 -6.23 -51.80
CA LEU A 114 -12.25 -6.72 -52.88
C LEU A 114 -13.18 -5.64 -53.43
N ALA A 115 -13.86 -4.88 -52.52
CA ALA A 115 -14.69 -3.76 -52.94
C ALA A 115 -13.92 -2.71 -53.72
N THR A 116 -12.72 -2.34 -53.24
CA THR A 116 -11.83 -1.42 -53.93
C THR A 116 -11.39 -1.94 -55.29
N ALA A 117 -11.05 -3.22 -55.40
CA ALA A 117 -10.67 -3.84 -56.67
C ALA A 117 -11.81 -3.85 -57.71
N ILE A 118 -13.05 -4.12 -57.30
CA ILE A 118 -14.23 -4.04 -58.15
C ILE A 118 -14.42 -2.62 -58.69
N VAL A 119 -14.35 -1.60 -57.79
CA VAL A 119 -14.48 -0.20 -58.21
C VAL A 119 -13.35 0.22 -59.13
N VAL A 120 -12.11 -0.17 -58.85
CA VAL A 120 -10.98 0.06 -59.70
C VAL A 120 -11.15 -0.59 -61.08
N ALA A 121 -11.59 -1.82 -61.12
CA ALA A 121 -11.85 -2.53 -62.35
C ALA A 121 -12.92 -1.83 -63.23
N LEU A 122 -14.01 -1.38 -62.59
CA LEU A 122 -15.07 -0.59 -63.27
C LEU A 122 -14.51 0.72 -63.83
N LEU A 123 -13.77 1.49 -63.02
CA LEU A 123 -13.19 2.73 -63.43
C LEU A 123 -12.15 2.52 -64.55
N TYR A 124 -11.36 1.44 -64.45
CA TYR A 124 -10.41 1.08 -65.50
C TYR A 124 -11.10 0.85 -66.84
N VAL A 125 -12.18 0.12 -66.90
CA VAL A 125 -12.95 -0.14 -68.12
C VAL A 125 -13.63 1.14 -68.64
N VAL A 126 -14.24 1.96 -67.75
CA VAL A 126 -14.92 3.22 -68.16
C VAL A 126 -13.91 4.23 -68.73
N ILE A 127 -12.80 4.45 -68.08
CA ILE A 127 -11.75 5.34 -68.55
C ILE A 127 -11.21 4.88 -69.93
N GLY A 128 -10.95 3.59 -70.09
CA GLY A 128 -10.53 3.02 -71.31
C GLY A 128 -11.51 3.27 -72.46
N GLY A 129 -12.83 3.18 -72.18
CA GLY A 129 -13.88 3.53 -73.13
C GLY A 129 -13.94 5.03 -73.49
N LEU A 130 -13.72 5.93 -72.47
CA LEU A 130 -13.80 7.39 -72.68
C LEU A 130 -12.58 7.99 -73.33
N THR A 131 -11.37 7.52 -73.01
CA THR A 131 -10.08 8.02 -73.54
C THR A 131 -9.73 7.43 -74.89
N GLY A 132 -10.57 6.58 -75.37
CA GLY A 132 -10.47 5.96 -76.67
C GLY A 132 -9.49 4.81 -76.65
N PHE A 133 -9.99 3.57 -76.56
CA PHE A 133 -9.36 2.48 -77.28
C PHE A 133 -9.21 2.86 -78.79
N ALA A 134 -9.41 4.17 -79.10
CA ALA A 134 -9.56 4.68 -80.41
C ALA A 134 -8.27 4.80 -81.26
N THR A 135 -7.12 4.76 -80.65
CA THR A 135 -5.80 4.84 -81.35
C THR A 135 -4.98 3.56 -81.31
N VAL A 136 -5.12 2.75 -80.26
CA VAL A 136 -4.56 1.41 -80.17
C VAL A 136 -5.53 0.59 -79.33
N SER A 137 -6.45 -0.15 -79.93
CA SER A 137 -7.36 -1.06 -79.21
C SER A 137 -6.54 -2.17 -78.55
N PRO A 138 -6.35 -2.17 -77.25
CA PRO A 138 -5.68 -3.30 -76.63
C PRO A 138 -6.57 -4.54 -76.90
N PRO A 139 -5.98 -5.68 -77.16
CA PRO A 139 -6.78 -6.89 -77.41
C PRO A 139 -7.65 -7.13 -76.17
N PRO A 140 -8.94 -7.56 -76.36
CA PRO A 140 -9.88 -7.77 -75.25
C PRO A 140 -9.30 -8.59 -74.09
N GLY A 141 -8.45 -9.55 -74.37
CA GLY A 141 -7.71 -10.36 -73.39
C GLY A 141 -6.81 -9.56 -72.44
N PHE A 142 -6.28 -8.41 -72.86
CA PHE A 142 -5.44 -7.56 -72.04
C PHE A 142 -6.26 -6.84 -70.95
N VAL A 143 -7.42 -6.31 -71.26
CA VAL A 143 -8.32 -5.64 -70.28
C VAL A 143 -8.86 -6.68 -69.29
N ILE A 144 -9.30 -7.83 -69.80
CA ILE A 144 -9.77 -8.95 -68.98
C ILE A 144 -8.64 -9.42 -68.02
N GLY A 145 -7.42 -9.59 -68.55
CA GLY A 145 -6.27 -9.99 -67.71
C GLY A 145 -5.96 -9.03 -66.57
N ARG A 146 -6.08 -7.70 -66.80
CA ARG A 146 -5.86 -6.69 -65.74
C ARG A 146 -6.96 -6.70 -64.69
N VAL A 147 -8.22 -6.84 -65.09
CA VAL A 147 -9.34 -6.98 -64.14
C VAL A 147 -9.14 -8.21 -63.23
N PHE A 148 -8.77 -9.35 -63.82
CA PHE A 148 -8.40 -10.54 -63.07
C PHE A 148 -7.22 -10.30 -62.11
N LEU A 149 -6.21 -9.59 -62.56
CA LEU A 149 -5.04 -9.27 -61.74
C LEU A 149 -5.41 -8.34 -60.55
N PHE A 150 -6.31 -7.35 -60.74
CA PHE A 150 -6.80 -6.51 -59.64
C PHE A 150 -7.52 -7.35 -58.55
N LEU A 151 -8.40 -8.25 -58.97
CA LEU A 151 -9.11 -9.14 -58.05
C LEU A 151 -8.17 -10.13 -57.35
N PHE A 152 -7.19 -10.67 -58.09
CA PHE A 152 -6.19 -11.59 -57.56
C PHE A 152 -5.32 -10.89 -56.49
N VAL A 153 -4.81 -9.70 -56.79
CA VAL A 153 -4.01 -8.89 -55.83
C VAL A 153 -4.85 -8.55 -54.59
N ALA A 154 -6.13 -8.18 -54.78
CA ALA A 154 -7.02 -7.88 -53.63
C ALA A 154 -7.25 -9.10 -52.74
N LEU A 155 -7.47 -10.28 -53.33
CA LEU A 155 -7.62 -11.52 -52.61
C LEU A 155 -6.37 -11.91 -51.83
N VAL A 156 -5.22 -11.93 -52.49
CA VAL A 156 -3.96 -12.29 -51.86
C VAL A 156 -3.58 -11.31 -50.76
N ALA A 157 -3.65 -10.01 -51.02
CA ALA A 157 -3.35 -8.99 -50.03
C ALA A 157 -4.30 -9.06 -48.81
N GLY A 158 -5.61 -9.25 -49.05
CA GLY A 158 -6.61 -9.37 -48.00
C GLY A 158 -6.42 -10.60 -47.10
N LEU A 159 -6.07 -11.75 -47.70
CA LEU A 159 -5.78 -12.98 -46.98
C LEU A 159 -4.47 -12.88 -46.17
N LEU A 160 -3.40 -12.36 -46.77
CA LEU A 160 -2.11 -12.18 -46.07
C LEU A 160 -2.26 -11.22 -44.88
N VAL A 161 -2.91 -10.08 -45.07
CA VAL A 161 -3.13 -9.12 -43.99
C VAL A 161 -4.01 -9.73 -42.90
N GLY A 162 -5.03 -10.50 -43.28
CA GLY A 162 -5.92 -11.21 -42.34
C GLY A 162 -5.15 -12.22 -41.47
N ASP A 163 -4.27 -13.03 -42.08
CA ASP A 163 -3.46 -14.02 -41.38
C ASP A 163 -2.45 -13.34 -40.40
N VAL A 164 -1.74 -12.33 -40.89
CA VAL A 164 -0.79 -11.58 -40.06
C VAL A 164 -1.50 -10.94 -38.87
N ARG A 165 -2.69 -10.32 -39.07
CA ARG A 165 -3.48 -9.72 -38.02
C ARG A 165 -3.91 -10.73 -36.96
N THR A 166 -4.41 -11.90 -37.39
CA THR A 166 -4.85 -12.95 -36.45
C THR A 166 -3.68 -13.53 -35.65
N ARG A 167 -2.51 -13.70 -36.26
CA ARG A 167 -1.29 -14.15 -35.55
C ARG A 167 -0.84 -13.12 -34.53
N LEU A 168 -0.83 -11.83 -34.88
CA LEU A 168 -0.44 -10.76 -34.00
C LEU A 168 -1.39 -10.64 -32.79
N ASP A 169 -2.71 -10.71 -33.03
CA ASP A 169 -3.70 -10.64 -31.95
C ASP A 169 -3.57 -11.83 -30.98
N ARG A 170 -3.29 -13.04 -31.48
CA ARG A 170 -3.03 -14.21 -30.63
C ARG A 170 -1.75 -14.01 -29.81
N ALA A 171 -0.66 -13.57 -30.44
CA ALA A 171 0.60 -13.32 -29.74
C ALA A 171 0.46 -12.25 -28.64
N LEU A 172 -0.27 -11.17 -28.92
CA LEU A 172 -0.54 -10.12 -27.93
C LEU A 172 -1.38 -10.64 -26.74
N ARG A 173 -2.44 -11.43 -27.00
CA ARG A 173 -3.25 -12.02 -25.93
C ARG A 173 -2.43 -12.93 -25.04
N THR A 174 -1.64 -13.85 -25.63
CA THR A 174 -0.78 -14.73 -24.83
C THR A 174 0.31 -13.98 -24.06
N ALA A 175 0.84 -12.89 -24.59
CA ALA A 175 1.81 -12.04 -23.88
C ALA A 175 1.15 -11.34 -22.68
N ILE A 176 -0.06 -10.80 -22.85
CA ILE A 176 -0.82 -10.16 -21.75
C ILE A 176 -1.16 -11.19 -20.67
N GLU A 177 -1.67 -12.36 -21.03
CA GLU A 177 -2.01 -13.43 -20.09
C GLU A 177 -0.78 -13.88 -19.28
N ARG A 178 0.37 -14.04 -19.90
CA ARG A 178 1.62 -14.37 -19.21
C ARG A 178 2.08 -13.25 -18.28
N ALA A 179 1.95 -11.99 -18.70
CA ALA A 179 2.32 -10.84 -17.87
C ALA A 179 1.45 -10.72 -16.62
N THR A 180 0.12 -10.94 -16.76
CA THR A 180 -0.81 -10.94 -15.61
C THR A 180 -0.54 -12.08 -14.66
N GLN A 181 -0.30 -13.30 -15.15
CA GLN A 181 0.05 -14.46 -14.32
C GLN A 181 1.35 -14.23 -13.55
N LEU A 182 2.36 -13.65 -14.20
CA LEU A 182 3.63 -13.35 -13.56
C LEU A 182 3.48 -12.29 -12.44
N ASP A 183 2.66 -11.26 -12.67
CA ASP A 183 2.38 -10.24 -11.66
C ASP A 183 1.63 -10.82 -10.45
N GLU A 184 0.64 -11.68 -10.68
CA GLU A 184 -0.08 -12.38 -9.61
C GLU A 184 0.84 -13.30 -8.79
N THR A 185 1.73 -14.03 -9.46
CA THR A 185 2.70 -14.91 -8.77
C THR A 185 3.64 -14.08 -7.90
N ARG A 186 4.19 -12.99 -8.42
CA ARG A 186 5.07 -12.09 -7.65
C ARG A 186 4.36 -11.47 -6.44
N ARG A 187 3.10 -11.09 -6.59
CA ARG A 187 2.31 -10.57 -5.45
C ARG A 187 2.11 -11.62 -4.36
N ARG A 188 1.81 -12.87 -4.74
CA ARG A 188 1.67 -13.97 -3.79
C ARG A 188 2.99 -14.26 -3.06
N GLU A 189 4.10 -14.33 -3.78
CA GLU A 189 5.44 -14.52 -3.20
C GLU A 189 5.81 -13.39 -2.22
N ALA A 190 5.51 -12.12 -2.57
CA ALA A 190 5.77 -10.98 -1.70
C ALA A 190 4.95 -11.05 -0.40
N LEU A 191 3.65 -11.40 -0.49
CA LEU A 191 2.78 -11.55 0.68
C LEU A 191 3.20 -12.74 1.56
N GLU A 192 3.61 -13.83 0.95
CA GLU A 192 4.12 -15.02 1.67
C GLU A 192 5.40 -14.68 2.43
N LYS A 193 6.33 -13.94 1.78
CA LYS A 193 7.57 -13.48 2.39
C LYS A 193 7.31 -12.56 3.60
N GLU A 194 6.42 -11.58 3.44
CA GLU A 194 6.03 -10.69 4.55
C GLU A 194 5.41 -11.48 5.71
N ARG A 195 4.62 -12.50 5.40
CA ARG A 195 4.02 -13.37 6.40
C ARG A 195 5.06 -14.20 7.16
N VAL A 196 6.04 -14.75 6.45
CA VAL A 196 7.14 -15.53 7.06
C VAL A 196 7.98 -14.61 7.95
N GLU A 197 8.41 -13.45 7.48
CA GLU A 197 9.17 -12.47 8.27
C GLU A 197 8.42 -12.08 9.56
N ARG A 198 7.11 -11.88 9.47
CA ARG A 198 6.28 -11.56 10.64
C ARG A 198 6.15 -12.72 11.62
N LEU A 199 6.08 -13.97 11.13
CA LEU A 199 6.07 -15.16 11.99
C LEU A 199 7.41 -15.38 12.67
N GLU A 200 8.52 -15.16 11.98
CA GLU A 200 9.87 -15.25 12.54
C GLU A 200 10.07 -14.18 13.64
N GLU A 201 9.59 -12.95 13.42
CA GLU A 201 9.65 -11.88 14.41
C GLU A 201 8.84 -12.24 15.68
N ILE A 202 7.64 -12.80 15.52
CA ILE A 202 6.81 -13.28 16.65
C ILE A 202 7.51 -14.44 17.39
N ASP A 203 8.08 -15.39 16.67
CA ASP A 203 8.76 -16.54 17.26
C ASP A 203 10.03 -16.12 18.02
N GLN A 204 10.78 -15.14 17.47
CA GLN A 204 11.93 -14.56 18.15
C GLN A 204 11.53 -13.88 19.46
N VAL A 205 10.50 -13.04 19.44
CA VAL A 205 9.96 -12.38 20.64
C VAL A 205 9.51 -13.40 21.68
N ARG A 206 8.87 -14.48 21.24
CA ARG A 206 8.46 -15.59 22.11
C ARG A 206 9.64 -16.34 22.72
N SER A 207 10.69 -16.60 21.94
CA SER A 207 11.89 -17.29 22.39
C SER A 207 12.65 -16.45 23.42
N ASP A 208 12.84 -15.15 23.13
CA ASP A 208 13.47 -14.21 24.03
C ASP A 208 12.70 -14.11 25.36
N PHE A 209 11.36 -14.12 25.28
CA PHE A 209 10.49 -14.18 26.45
C PHE A 209 10.74 -15.41 27.31
N ILE A 210 10.70 -16.60 26.73
CA ILE A 210 10.90 -17.87 27.47
C ILE A 210 12.29 -17.88 28.13
N SER A 211 13.33 -17.43 27.42
CA SER A 211 14.70 -17.37 27.93
C SER A 211 14.81 -16.44 29.12
N MET A 212 14.20 -15.26 29.03
CA MET A 212 14.20 -14.27 30.10
C MET A 212 13.41 -14.77 31.32
N VAL A 213 12.24 -15.37 31.13
CA VAL A 213 11.44 -15.97 32.23
C VAL A 213 12.26 -17.00 32.97
N ALA A 214 12.90 -17.91 32.23
CA ALA A 214 13.76 -18.91 32.82
C ALA A 214 14.89 -18.29 33.67
N HIS A 215 15.54 -17.26 33.14
CA HIS A 215 16.61 -16.57 33.87
C HIS A 215 16.11 -15.88 35.15
N GLU A 216 15.00 -15.14 35.05
CA GLU A 216 14.41 -14.41 36.21
C GLU A 216 13.86 -15.36 37.29
N LEU A 217 13.44 -16.56 36.92
CA LEU A 217 13.07 -17.63 37.89
C LEU A 217 14.28 -18.34 38.52
N GLN A 218 15.35 -18.54 37.75
CA GLN A 218 16.55 -19.22 38.22
C GLN A 218 17.28 -18.46 39.32
N THR A 219 17.33 -17.13 39.24
CA THR A 219 18.03 -16.24 40.19
C THR A 219 17.50 -16.38 41.63
N PRO A 220 16.21 -16.14 41.92
CA PRO A 220 15.66 -16.32 43.27
C PRO A 220 15.71 -17.78 43.72
N LEU A 221 15.51 -18.73 42.81
CA LEU A 221 15.60 -20.15 43.15
C LEU A 221 17.03 -20.56 43.59
N ALA A 222 18.04 -20.08 42.88
CA ALA A 222 19.45 -20.31 43.27
C ALA A 222 19.77 -19.66 44.62
N SER A 223 19.26 -18.47 44.88
CA SER A 223 19.39 -17.81 46.17
C SER A 223 18.75 -18.61 47.31
N ILE A 224 17.50 -19.06 47.15
CA ILE A 224 16.82 -19.93 48.12
C ILE A 224 17.64 -21.17 48.36
N LYS A 225 18.09 -21.86 47.29
CA LYS A 225 18.87 -23.09 47.39
C LYS A 225 20.17 -22.87 48.19
N THR A 226 20.98 -21.89 47.80
CA THR A 226 22.26 -21.59 48.45
C THR A 226 22.09 -21.23 49.92
N GLN A 227 21.13 -20.37 50.25
CA GLN A 227 20.87 -19.99 51.65
C GLN A 227 20.34 -21.14 52.48
N SER A 228 19.49 -22.00 51.92
CA SER A 228 18.99 -23.19 52.57
C SER A 228 20.12 -24.23 52.79
N GLU A 229 20.98 -24.46 51.80
CA GLU A 229 22.16 -25.32 51.93
C GLU A 229 23.10 -24.81 53.02
N THR A 230 23.35 -23.52 53.12
CA THR A 230 24.16 -22.87 54.16
C THR A 230 23.56 -23.11 55.53
N LEU A 231 22.25 -22.91 55.69
CA LEU A 231 21.55 -23.16 56.95
C LEU A 231 21.64 -24.65 57.37
N LEU A 232 21.52 -25.59 56.44
CA LEU A 232 21.59 -27.02 56.72
C LEU A 232 23.02 -27.49 57.07
N THR A 233 24.01 -27.05 56.32
CA THR A 233 25.42 -27.56 56.44
C THR A 233 26.19 -26.86 57.53
N GLN A 234 25.86 -25.60 57.85
CA GLN A 234 26.61 -24.83 58.86
C GLN A 234 25.80 -24.53 60.13
N GLN A 235 24.70 -25.22 60.37
CA GLN A 235 23.75 -24.99 61.46
C GLN A 235 24.37 -24.70 62.82
N HIS A 236 25.46 -25.42 63.15
CA HIS A 236 26.14 -25.29 64.44
C HIS A 236 27.22 -24.17 64.52
N ARG A 237 27.53 -23.55 63.37
CA ARG A 237 28.56 -22.54 63.27
C ARG A 237 28.00 -21.12 63.04
N LEU A 238 26.69 -21.01 62.73
CA LEU A 238 26.06 -19.75 62.47
C LEU A 238 25.55 -19.14 63.78
N ASP A 239 25.85 -17.85 63.99
CA ASP A 239 25.18 -17.08 65.03
C ASP A 239 23.72 -16.81 64.69
N GLN A 240 22.99 -16.31 65.69
CA GLN A 240 21.56 -16.08 65.56
C GLN A 240 21.23 -15.00 64.52
N GLU A 241 22.08 -13.99 64.42
CA GLU A 241 21.89 -12.88 63.45
C GLU A 241 22.05 -13.35 62.00
N THR A 242 23.14 -14.07 61.72
CA THR A 242 23.38 -14.67 60.38
C THR A 242 22.28 -15.66 60.01
N ARG A 243 21.83 -16.48 60.95
CA ARG A 243 20.69 -17.43 60.71
C ARG A 243 19.42 -16.68 60.37
N SER A 244 19.07 -15.62 61.11
CA SER A 244 17.89 -14.77 60.80
C SER A 244 18.04 -14.13 59.43
N ALA A 245 19.20 -13.57 59.09
CA ALA A 245 19.47 -12.94 57.79
C ALA A 245 19.30 -13.91 56.60
N LEU A 246 19.75 -15.17 56.78
CA LEU A 246 19.56 -16.21 55.74
C LEU A 246 18.06 -16.60 55.58
N VAL A 247 17.33 -16.78 56.68
CA VAL A 247 15.89 -17.03 56.63
C VAL A 247 15.12 -15.90 55.98
N ASP A 248 15.45 -14.65 56.33
CA ASP A 248 14.88 -13.44 55.70
C ASP A 248 15.22 -13.37 54.22
N GLY A 249 16.44 -13.78 53.85
CA GLY A 249 16.85 -13.87 52.43
C GLY A 249 16.04 -14.89 51.63
N ILE A 250 15.81 -16.09 52.23
CA ILE A 250 14.95 -17.14 51.63
C ILE A 250 13.52 -16.58 51.46
N HIS A 251 12.99 -15.95 52.51
CA HIS A 251 11.63 -15.40 52.46
C HIS A 251 11.47 -14.31 51.36
N ARG A 252 12.42 -13.38 51.27
CA ARG A 252 12.42 -12.38 50.23
C ARG A 252 12.49 -12.98 48.82
N SER A 253 13.34 -13.98 48.61
CA SER A 253 13.49 -14.69 47.32
C SER A 253 12.21 -15.45 46.93
N ALA A 254 11.53 -16.08 47.91
CA ALA A 254 10.28 -16.80 47.71
C ALA A 254 9.14 -15.80 47.38
N ALA A 255 9.06 -14.66 48.07
CA ALA A 255 8.11 -13.59 47.75
C ALA A 255 8.32 -13.06 46.34
N SER A 256 9.57 -12.75 45.95
CA SER A 256 9.89 -12.31 44.58
C SER A 256 9.51 -13.32 43.51
N LEU A 257 9.68 -14.63 43.78
CA LEU A 257 9.26 -15.71 42.88
C LEU A 257 7.72 -15.75 42.72
N THR A 258 7.00 -15.55 43.83
CA THR A 258 5.53 -15.48 43.82
C THR A 258 5.02 -14.30 42.97
N ASP A 259 5.62 -13.12 43.16
CA ASP A 259 5.28 -11.92 42.39
C ASP A 259 5.51 -12.12 40.89
N LEU A 260 6.66 -12.72 40.52
CA LEU A 260 6.96 -13.06 39.12
C LEU A 260 5.91 -13.98 38.50
N VAL A 261 5.52 -15.05 39.20
CA VAL A 261 4.49 -15.98 38.70
C VAL A 261 3.14 -15.28 38.56
N GLN A 262 2.79 -14.41 39.49
CA GLN A 262 1.55 -13.62 39.41
C GLN A 262 1.56 -12.63 38.22
N ASP A 263 2.69 -11.96 37.96
CA ASP A 263 2.87 -11.08 36.81
C ASP A 263 2.70 -11.84 35.49
N PHE A 264 3.31 -13.03 35.35
CA PHE A 264 3.13 -13.88 34.16
C PHE A 264 1.68 -14.33 33.97
N ALA A 265 1.01 -14.74 35.07
CA ALA A 265 -0.40 -15.11 35.00
C ALA A 265 -1.28 -13.93 34.63
N ALA A 266 -0.94 -12.71 35.08
CA ALA A 266 -1.66 -11.48 34.72
C ALA A 266 -1.49 -11.16 33.23
N VAL A 267 -0.26 -11.19 32.70
CA VAL A 267 0.03 -10.98 31.29
C VAL A 267 -0.73 -11.97 30.41
N ASN A 268 -0.69 -13.26 30.74
CA ASN A 268 -1.41 -14.28 29.97
C ASN A 268 -2.93 -14.02 29.96
N ARG A 269 -3.51 -13.62 31.09
CA ARG A 269 -4.95 -13.28 31.16
C ARG A 269 -5.29 -12.01 30.35
N ILE A 270 -4.41 -11.01 30.37
CA ILE A 270 -4.57 -9.80 29.56
C ILE A 270 -4.55 -10.14 28.06
N GLU A 271 -3.57 -10.93 27.61
CA GLU A 271 -3.44 -11.33 26.21
C GLU A 271 -4.62 -12.13 25.67
N ASN A 272 -5.22 -12.96 26.52
CA ASN A 272 -6.37 -13.78 26.17
C ASN A 272 -7.72 -13.11 26.44
N ASN A 273 -7.74 -11.80 26.72
CA ASN A 273 -8.96 -11.06 27.11
C ASN A 273 -9.76 -11.72 28.25
N GLN A 274 -9.06 -12.43 29.15
CA GLN A 274 -9.64 -13.13 30.29
C GLN A 274 -9.49 -12.34 31.60
N PHE A 275 -9.05 -11.10 31.53
CA PHE A 275 -8.87 -10.25 32.69
C PHE A 275 -10.21 -9.63 33.05
N SER A 276 -10.81 -10.06 34.15
CA SER A 276 -12.09 -9.54 34.64
C SER A 276 -11.89 -8.31 35.55
N TYR A 277 -12.74 -7.32 35.36
CA TYR A 277 -12.74 -6.10 36.15
C TYR A 277 -14.07 -5.93 36.87
N HIS A 278 -14.02 -5.47 38.13
CA HIS A 278 -15.18 -5.13 38.94
C HIS A 278 -15.19 -3.63 39.21
N PHE A 279 -15.83 -2.92 38.32
CA PHE A 279 -15.87 -1.46 38.40
C PHE A 279 -16.85 -0.99 39.48
N GLU A 280 -16.37 -0.11 40.37
CA GLU A 280 -17.14 0.58 41.38
C GLU A 280 -16.85 2.10 41.39
N LYS A 281 -17.64 2.88 42.06
CA LYS A 281 -17.35 4.29 42.28
C LYS A 281 -16.29 4.41 43.36
N LEU A 282 -15.14 5.01 43.04
CA LEU A 282 -13.98 5.10 43.92
C LEU A 282 -13.59 6.55 44.11
N ASP A 283 -13.40 6.96 45.39
CA ASP A 283 -12.78 8.23 45.74
C ASP A 283 -11.26 8.06 45.75
N LEU A 284 -10.56 8.72 44.79
CA LEU A 284 -9.10 8.64 44.69
C LEU A 284 -8.36 9.26 45.86
N ALA A 285 -8.98 10.21 46.59
CA ALA A 285 -8.36 10.83 47.76
C ALA A 285 -8.23 9.83 48.92
N GLU A 286 -9.27 9.09 49.20
CA GLU A 286 -9.27 8.04 50.22
C GLU A 286 -8.39 6.86 49.76
N PHE A 287 -8.56 6.41 48.51
CA PHE A 287 -7.83 5.29 47.94
C PHE A 287 -6.31 5.49 47.95
N VAL A 288 -5.82 6.63 47.46
CA VAL A 288 -4.36 6.90 47.40
C VAL A 288 -3.76 6.97 48.79
N LYS A 289 -4.43 7.63 49.75
CA LYS A 289 -3.96 7.67 51.14
C LYS A 289 -3.87 6.27 51.75
N GLU A 290 -4.89 5.45 51.61
CA GLU A 290 -4.90 4.09 52.15
C GLU A 290 -3.77 3.24 51.56
N VAL A 291 -3.56 3.28 50.22
CA VAL A 291 -2.49 2.51 49.58
C VAL A 291 -1.10 2.98 50.01
N VAL A 292 -0.90 4.29 50.18
CA VAL A 292 0.40 4.83 50.62
C VAL A 292 0.65 4.56 52.11
N ASP A 293 -0.36 4.67 52.98
CA ASP A 293 -0.22 4.39 54.41
C ASP A 293 0.11 2.93 54.69
N LEU A 294 -0.38 2.00 53.85
CA LEU A 294 -0.09 0.56 53.96
C LEU A 294 1.20 0.16 53.20
N PHE A 295 1.84 1.07 52.47
CA PHE A 295 3.03 0.72 51.68
C PHE A 295 4.27 0.55 52.58
N PRO A 296 4.88 -0.64 52.65
CA PRO A 296 5.99 -0.96 53.54
C PRO A 296 7.28 -0.34 53.05
N VAL A 297 7.64 0.86 53.49
CA VAL A 297 8.87 1.55 53.12
C VAL A 297 9.58 2.15 54.31
N ASP A 298 10.92 2.16 54.30
CA ASP A 298 11.71 2.88 55.27
C ASP A 298 11.57 4.40 55.06
N GLN A 299 10.70 5.03 55.85
CA GLN A 299 10.42 6.47 55.77
C GLN A 299 11.64 7.36 56.02
N ARG A 300 12.71 6.86 56.68
CA ARG A 300 13.94 7.61 56.86
C ARG A 300 14.77 7.68 55.56
N ARG A 301 14.71 6.63 54.80
CA ARG A 301 15.41 6.53 53.51
C ARG A 301 14.59 7.06 52.34
N TYR A 302 13.28 6.92 52.42
CA TYR A 302 12.32 7.33 51.39
C TYR A 302 11.20 8.11 52.00
N PRO A 303 11.42 9.40 52.38
CA PRO A 303 10.34 10.25 52.89
C PRO A 303 9.21 10.37 51.85
N MET A 304 7.99 9.97 52.26
CA MET A 304 6.83 10.02 51.37
C MET A 304 5.98 11.25 51.63
N ARG A 305 5.62 11.97 50.57
CA ARG A 305 4.71 13.13 50.60
C ARG A 305 3.46 12.81 49.78
N VAL A 306 2.31 12.95 50.39
CA VAL A 306 1.03 12.70 49.72
C VAL A 306 0.26 14.01 49.63
N ARG A 307 -0.11 14.38 48.40
CA ARG A 307 -0.97 15.52 48.12
C ARG A 307 -2.11 15.07 47.22
N VAL A 308 -3.33 15.06 47.76
CA VAL A 308 -4.51 14.63 47.01
C VAL A 308 -5.57 15.70 47.09
N GLU A 309 -6.05 16.16 45.97
CA GLU A 309 -7.18 17.07 45.89
C GLU A 309 -8.51 16.31 46.16
N PRO A 310 -9.44 16.90 46.91
CA PRO A 310 -10.71 16.23 47.21
C PRO A 310 -11.63 16.19 45.97
N GLY A 311 -12.57 15.24 45.97
CA GLY A 311 -13.63 15.17 44.96
C GLY A 311 -13.25 14.48 43.66
N LEU A 312 -12.12 13.78 43.59
CA LEU A 312 -11.69 13.00 42.46
C LEU A 312 -12.39 11.62 42.47
N LEU A 313 -13.64 11.60 42.01
CA LEU A 313 -14.38 10.37 41.87
C LEU A 313 -14.19 9.75 40.52
N VAL A 314 -13.86 8.45 40.49
CA VAL A 314 -13.64 7.68 39.23
C VAL A 314 -14.44 6.38 39.26
N ARG A 315 -14.65 5.78 38.10
CA ARG A 315 -15.20 4.43 37.98
C ARG A 315 -14.02 3.46 37.83
N ALA A 316 -13.70 2.68 38.85
CA ALA A 316 -12.51 1.85 38.85
C ALA A 316 -12.69 0.52 39.58
N ASP A 317 -11.90 -0.47 39.21
CA ASP A 317 -11.67 -1.67 40.00
C ASP A 317 -10.57 -1.36 41.03
N ARG A 318 -10.98 -1.24 42.31
CA ARG A 318 -10.12 -0.88 43.44
C ARG A 318 -8.88 -1.78 43.54
N ARG A 319 -9.03 -3.10 43.37
CA ARG A 319 -7.92 -4.07 43.49
C ARG A 319 -6.92 -3.88 42.38
N ARG A 320 -7.40 -3.68 41.14
CA ARG A 320 -6.53 -3.49 39.98
C ARG A 320 -5.82 -2.14 40.03
N LEU A 321 -6.52 -1.11 40.41
CA LEU A 321 -5.92 0.21 40.55
C LEU A 321 -4.89 0.24 41.68
N GLN A 322 -5.13 -0.50 42.78
CA GLN A 322 -4.14 -0.71 43.83
C GLN A 322 -2.91 -1.41 43.34
N GLN A 323 -3.04 -2.46 42.53
CA GLN A 323 -1.92 -3.15 41.88
C GLN A 323 -1.09 -2.19 41.01
N ALA A 324 -1.76 -1.32 40.22
CA ALA A 324 -1.11 -0.31 39.41
C ALA A 324 -0.33 0.71 40.26
N LEU A 325 -0.94 1.27 41.29
CA LEU A 325 -0.28 2.26 42.15
C LEU A 325 0.88 1.67 42.95
N LEU A 326 0.72 0.44 43.51
CA LEU A 326 1.80 -0.26 44.20
C LEU A 326 2.98 -0.55 43.27
N ASN A 327 2.72 -0.91 42.01
CA ASN A 327 3.81 -1.09 41.04
C ASN A 327 4.60 0.21 40.79
N LEU A 328 3.90 1.37 40.68
CA LEU A 328 4.57 2.66 40.52
C LEU A 328 5.39 3.03 41.75
N LEU A 329 4.85 2.80 42.98
CA LEU A 329 5.55 3.05 44.25
C LEU A 329 6.79 2.15 44.38
N ASN A 330 6.66 0.85 44.07
CA ASN A 330 7.77 -0.09 44.06
C ASN A 330 8.87 0.35 43.09
N ASN A 331 8.50 0.81 41.88
CA ASN A 331 9.45 1.35 40.91
C ASN A 331 10.16 2.60 41.45
N ALA A 332 9.45 3.52 42.08
CA ALA A 332 10.05 4.73 42.67
C ALA A 332 11.11 4.39 43.73
N VAL A 333 10.83 3.44 44.64
CA VAL A 333 11.82 2.94 45.63
C VAL A 333 12.98 2.25 44.96
N LYS A 334 12.68 1.34 44.05
CA LYS A 334 13.64 0.48 43.35
C LYS A 334 14.67 1.27 42.53
N TYR A 335 14.21 2.29 41.82
CA TYR A 335 15.05 3.11 40.95
C TYR A 335 15.63 4.35 41.66
N SER A 336 15.43 4.45 43.00
CA SER A 336 16.08 5.45 43.89
C SER A 336 17.07 4.78 44.82
N PRO A 337 18.21 4.17 44.36
CA PRO A 337 19.09 3.37 45.20
C PRO A 337 19.78 4.18 46.28
N ARG A 338 19.88 5.50 46.14
CA ARG A 338 20.47 6.43 47.13
C ARG A 338 19.46 6.90 48.19
N GLY A 339 18.20 6.47 48.10
CA GLY A 339 17.10 7.08 48.79
C GLY A 339 16.65 8.35 48.06
N GLY A 340 15.77 9.11 48.69
CA GLY A 340 15.22 10.36 48.18
C GLY A 340 13.74 10.51 48.44
N ASN A 341 13.18 11.67 48.18
CA ASN A 341 11.77 11.93 48.37
C ASN A 341 10.93 11.20 47.33
N ILE A 342 9.84 10.60 47.76
CA ILE A 342 8.78 10.06 46.89
C ILE A 342 7.53 10.93 47.14
N ALA A 343 6.98 11.50 46.05
CA ALA A 343 5.75 12.27 46.14
C ALA A 343 4.63 11.62 45.35
N VAL A 344 3.48 11.45 46.00
CA VAL A 344 2.25 10.97 45.36
C VAL A 344 1.29 12.13 45.27
N ILE A 345 0.92 12.50 44.05
CA ILE A 345 0.03 13.65 43.79
C ILE A 345 -1.17 13.17 43.00
N ALA A 346 -2.36 13.46 43.50
CA ALA A 346 -3.61 13.26 42.76
C ALA A 346 -4.33 14.60 42.62
N ALA A 347 -4.56 15.01 41.35
CA ALA A 347 -5.17 16.29 41.03
C ALA A 347 -5.99 16.18 39.72
N PRO A 348 -6.98 17.07 39.50
CA PRO A 348 -7.70 17.13 38.25
C PRO A 348 -6.78 17.69 37.15
N THR A 349 -6.97 17.20 35.94
CA THR A 349 -6.34 17.77 34.73
C THR A 349 -7.17 18.94 34.19
N LYS A 350 -6.61 19.70 33.24
CA LYS A 350 -7.34 20.78 32.55
C LYS A 350 -8.52 20.27 31.72
N GLU A 351 -8.40 19.03 31.27
CA GLU A 351 -9.39 18.32 30.48
C GLU A 351 -10.53 17.71 31.30
N GLY A 352 -10.49 17.87 32.65
CA GLY A 352 -11.51 17.35 33.54
C GLY A 352 -11.35 15.85 33.82
N GLU A 353 -10.15 15.34 33.84
CA GLU A 353 -9.77 13.97 34.21
C GLU A 353 -9.04 13.97 35.57
N ALA A 354 -8.88 12.81 36.19
CA ALA A 354 -8.11 12.65 37.41
C ALA A 354 -6.73 12.09 37.11
N LYS A 355 -5.66 12.83 37.41
CA LYS A 355 -4.26 12.39 37.25
C LYS A 355 -3.69 12.00 38.62
N VAL A 356 -3.17 10.77 38.72
CA VAL A 356 -2.38 10.30 39.86
C VAL A 356 -0.95 10.13 39.43
N SER A 357 -0.02 10.80 40.10
CA SER A 357 1.42 10.85 39.75
C SER A 357 2.26 10.37 40.91
N VAL A 358 3.25 9.53 40.64
CA VAL A 358 4.29 9.10 41.58
C VAL A 358 5.61 9.68 41.10
N HIS A 359 6.20 10.58 41.91
CA HIS A 359 7.47 11.22 41.61
C HIS A 359 8.58 10.61 42.45
N ASP A 360 9.71 10.37 41.89
CA ASP A 360 10.92 9.90 42.56
C ASP A 360 12.13 10.79 42.24
N GLU A 361 13.15 10.80 43.12
CA GLU A 361 14.43 11.44 42.93
C GLU A 361 15.51 10.41 42.56
N GLY A 362 15.15 9.45 41.74
CA GLY A 362 15.96 8.32 41.32
C GLY A 362 16.94 8.63 40.19
N ILE A 363 17.36 7.58 39.50
CA ILE A 363 18.32 7.66 38.40
C ILE A 363 17.79 8.36 37.15
N GLY A 364 16.47 8.51 36.99
CA GLY A 364 15.83 9.03 35.80
C GLY A 364 15.95 8.11 34.59
N ILE A 365 15.37 8.55 33.47
CA ILE A 365 15.27 7.78 32.23
C ILE A 365 15.72 8.66 31.06
N ARG A 366 16.42 8.09 30.07
CA ARG A 366 16.83 8.80 28.87
C ARG A 366 15.67 8.96 27.89
N ASP A 367 15.65 10.03 27.12
CA ASP A 367 14.58 10.31 26.14
C ASP A 367 14.43 9.19 25.11
N GLU A 368 15.53 8.56 24.68
CA GLU A 368 15.55 7.44 23.73
C GLU A 368 14.86 6.16 24.24
N ASP A 369 14.74 6.03 25.55
CA ASP A 369 14.16 4.86 26.22
C ASP A 369 12.68 5.07 26.63
N LEU A 370 12.19 6.31 26.68
CA LEU A 370 10.81 6.63 27.08
C LEU A 370 9.75 5.90 26.22
N PRO A 371 9.87 5.80 24.88
CA PRO A 371 8.86 5.12 24.06
C PRO A 371 8.74 3.61 24.32
N LYS A 372 9.77 3.00 24.89
CA LYS A 372 9.86 1.54 25.09
C LYS A 372 9.37 1.09 26.46
N LEU A 373 9.23 2.01 27.43
CA LEU A 373 8.98 1.70 28.85
C LEU A 373 7.77 0.84 29.12
N PHE A 374 6.71 1.02 28.36
CA PHE A 374 5.45 0.31 28.55
C PHE A 374 5.33 -0.96 27.70
N ASN A 375 6.39 -1.32 26.95
CA ASN A 375 6.41 -2.58 26.22
C ASN A 375 6.72 -3.74 27.18
N LYS A 376 6.19 -4.92 26.86
CA LYS A 376 6.47 -6.12 27.63
C LYS A 376 7.97 -6.38 27.67
N PHE A 377 8.48 -6.79 28.83
CA PHE A 377 9.86 -7.23 29.02
C PHE A 377 10.93 -6.16 28.79
N THR A 378 10.52 -4.91 28.71
CA THR A 378 11.47 -3.80 28.57
C THR A 378 12.20 -3.57 29.89
N ARG A 379 13.51 -3.75 29.86
CA ARG A 379 14.43 -3.36 30.94
C ARG A 379 15.42 -2.37 30.37
N LEU A 380 15.61 -1.26 31.06
CA LEU A 380 16.62 -0.27 30.65
C LEU A 380 17.99 -0.83 31.01
N PHE A 381 18.81 -1.07 29.99
CA PHE A 381 20.20 -1.55 30.16
C PHE A 381 21.12 -0.37 30.52
N ASP A 382 21.09 0.08 31.77
CA ASP A 382 22.10 0.99 32.28
C ASP A 382 22.97 0.30 33.34
N LYS A 383 24.27 0.59 33.32
CA LYS A 383 25.22 0.04 34.32
C LYS A 383 24.80 0.33 35.77
N ARG A 384 24.06 1.42 36.02
CA ARG A 384 23.53 1.80 37.34
C ARG A 384 22.28 1.02 37.72
N ALA A 385 21.54 0.50 36.71
CA ALA A 385 20.34 -0.30 36.87
C ALA A 385 20.60 -1.81 36.75
N MET A 386 21.82 -2.24 36.35
CA MET A 386 22.14 -3.66 36.11
C MET A 386 21.92 -4.57 37.32
N ASN A 387 22.03 -4.04 38.54
CA ASN A 387 21.77 -4.79 39.77
C ASN A 387 20.34 -4.65 40.30
N ILE A 388 19.48 -3.96 39.56
CA ILE A 388 18.08 -3.75 39.94
C ILE A 388 17.22 -4.81 39.24
N GLY A 389 16.96 -5.93 39.91
CA GLY A 389 16.15 -7.04 39.39
C GLY A 389 14.72 -6.64 39.02
N GLY A 390 14.04 -7.39 38.16
CA GLY A 390 12.62 -7.19 37.87
C GLY A 390 12.21 -7.71 36.50
N SER A 391 10.96 -8.18 36.41
CA SER A 391 10.38 -8.84 35.22
C SER A 391 10.22 -7.96 33.99
N GLY A 392 10.26 -6.63 34.11
CA GLY A 392 9.89 -5.71 33.04
C GLY A 392 8.41 -5.81 32.63
N LEU A 393 7.59 -6.45 33.44
CA LEU A 393 6.15 -6.62 33.20
C LEU A 393 5.29 -5.61 33.94
N GLY A 394 5.77 -5.07 35.04
CA GLY A 394 4.96 -4.22 35.92
C GLY A 394 4.38 -3.01 35.21
N LEU A 395 5.17 -2.23 34.44
CA LEU A 395 4.65 -1.08 33.71
C LEU A 395 3.69 -1.47 32.59
N PHE A 396 3.90 -2.60 31.91
CA PHE A 396 2.95 -3.14 30.93
C PHE A 396 1.61 -3.50 31.60
N ILE A 397 1.64 -4.19 32.75
CA ILE A 397 0.44 -4.55 33.51
C ILE A 397 -0.27 -3.28 33.98
N THR A 398 0.48 -2.31 34.51
CA THR A 398 -0.07 -1.01 34.94
C THR A 398 -0.77 -0.28 33.80
N ARG A 399 -0.14 -0.19 32.64
CA ARG A 399 -0.71 0.40 31.43
C ARG A 399 -2.00 -0.33 31.03
N SER A 400 -1.98 -1.66 30.99
CA SER A 400 -3.15 -2.46 30.60
C SER A 400 -4.33 -2.27 31.60
N ILE A 401 -4.03 -2.16 32.89
CA ILE A 401 -5.05 -1.85 33.90
C ILE A 401 -5.65 -0.46 33.63
N VAL A 402 -4.81 0.56 33.44
CA VAL A 402 -5.25 1.94 33.24
C VAL A 402 -6.05 2.09 31.94
N GLU A 403 -5.61 1.46 30.85
CA GLU A 403 -6.33 1.46 29.57
C GLU A 403 -7.71 0.76 29.69
N ALA A 404 -7.82 -0.30 30.48
CA ALA A 404 -9.12 -0.94 30.75
C ALA A 404 -10.07 -0.09 31.62
N HIS A 405 -9.56 0.97 32.25
CA HIS A 405 -10.32 1.99 32.97
C HIS A 405 -10.59 3.23 32.10
N ASP A 406 -10.48 3.12 30.78
CA ASP A 406 -10.61 4.21 29.80
C ASP A 406 -9.61 5.36 30.05
N GLY A 407 -8.47 5.04 30.68
CA GLY A 407 -7.42 5.98 31.02
C GLY A 407 -6.17 5.83 30.16
N HIS A 408 -5.14 6.58 30.48
CA HIS A 408 -3.84 6.49 29.82
C HIS A 408 -2.68 6.72 30.79
N MET A 409 -1.48 6.22 30.44
CA MET A 409 -0.24 6.43 31.19
C MET A 409 0.53 7.63 30.62
N ALA A 410 1.17 8.36 31.53
CA ALA A 410 2.13 9.41 31.19
C ALA A 410 3.42 9.26 31.99
N VAL A 411 4.54 9.66 31.44
CA VAL A 411 5.87 9.67 32.10
C VAL A 411 6.61 10.93 31.75
N GLU A 412 7.18 11.56 32.77
CA GLU A 412 8.09 12.69 32.66
C GLU A 412 9.36 12.31 33.41
N SER A 413 10.53 12.37 32.78
CA SER A 413 11.77 11.96 33.41
C SER A 413 12.94 12.74 32.86
N GLU A 414 13.92 13.00 33.72
CA GLU A 414 15.19 13.59 33.32
C GLU A 414 16.31 12.74 33.91
N TRP A 415 17.24 12.33 33.04
CA TRP A 415 18.35 11.49 33.42
C TRP A 415 19.17 12.09 34.56
N GLY A 416 19.30 11.36 35.68
CA GLY A 416 20.03 11.79 36.87
C GLY A 416 19.24 12.64 37.86
N LYS A 417 17.98 13.01 37.55
CA LYS A 417 17.13 13.84 38.44
C LYS A 417 15.91 13.10 38.98
N GLY A 418 15.51 12.02 38.34
CA GLY A 418 14.36 11.23 38.74
C GLY A 418 13.25 11.14 37.70
N SER A 419 12.13 10.56 38.07
CA SER A 419 11.00 10.32 37.18
C SER A 419 9.65 10.65 37.85
N ALA A 420 8.67 10.96 37.02
CA ALA A 420 7.28 11.10 37.42
C ALA A 420 6.42 10.18 36.52
N PHE A 421 5.95 9.07 37.07
CA PHE A 421 5.00 8.19 36.41
C PHE A 421 3.59 8.54 36.82
N SER A 422 2.71 8.68 35.85
CA SER A 422 1.33 9.08 36.08
C SER A 422 0.36 8.17 35.36
N PHE A 423 -0.79 7.95 35.96
CA PHE A 423 -1.96 7.46 35.24
C PHE A 423 -3.09 8.50 35.32
N VAL A 424 -3.85 8.58 34.25
CA VAL A 424 -4.96 9.51 34.08
C VAL A 424 -6.22 8.71 33.85
N LEU A 425 -7.28 9.02 34.58
CA LEU A 425 -8.57 8.35 34.53
C LEU A 425 -9.70 9.36 34.32
N PRO A 426 -10.75 9.02 33.55
CA PRO A 426 -11.92 9.87 33.43
C PRO A 426 -12.62 10.03 34.77
N LEU A 427 -12.99 11.27 35.10
CA LEU A 427 -13.84 11.52 36.29
C LEU A 427 -15.20 10.85 36.11
N TRP A 428 -15.70 10.30 37.20
CA TRP A 428 -17.02 9.70 37.22
C TRP A 428 -18.08 10.78 36.95
N GLN A 429 -18.81 10.62 35.87
CA GLN A 429 -19.99 11.43 35.57
C GLN A 429 -21.22 10.62 35.94
N PRO A 430 -22.16 11.17 36.75
CA PRO A 430 -23.45 10.51 36.92
C PRO A 430 -24.08 10.34 35.56
N SER A 431 -24.42 9.10 35.18
CA SER A 431 -25.19 8.87 33.94
C SER A 431 -26.43 9.79 34.02
N ALA A 432 -26.59 10.66 33.03
CA ALA A 432 -27.82 11.40 32.85
C ALA A 432 -28.94 10.35 32.71
N SER A 433 -29.66 10.13 33.82
CA SER A 433 -30.85 9.29 33.82
C SER A 433 -31.76 9.88 32.76
N SER A 434 -32.10 9.09 31.73
CA SER A 434 -33.19 9.38 30.83
C SER A 434 -34.44 9.72 31.66
N SER A 435 -34.66 11.00 31.91
CA SER A 435 -35.94 11.49 32.41
C SER A 435 -36.96 11.27 31.28
N SER A 436 -37.51 10.06 31.22
CA SER A 436 -38.77 9.84 30.55
C SER A 436 -39.82 10.61 31.28
N THR A 437 -40.04 11.85 30.87
CA THR A 437 -41.26 12.60 31.18
C THR A 437 -42.42 11.84 30.54
N THR A 438 -43.02 10.95 31.33
CA THR A 438 -44.38 10.50 31.10
C THR A 438 -45.32 11.69 31.31
N THR A 439 -45.71 12.34 30.22
CA THR A 439 -46.88 13.22 30.21
C THR A 439 -48.11 12.37 30.48
N PRO A 440 -48.94 12.66 31.47
CA PRO A 440 -50.20 11.97 31.64
C PRO A 440 -51.17 12.46 30.55
N SER A 441 -51.57 11.53 29.69
CA SER A 441 -52.68 11.71 28.75
C SER A 441 -53.96 11.93 29.56
N SER A 442 -54.46 13.16 29.62
CA SER A 442 -55.80 13.49 30.07
C SER A 442 -56.82 12.98 29.07
N ALA A 443 -57.45 11.87 29.37
CA ALA A 443 -58.69 11.48 28.77
C ALA A 443 -59.86 12.13 29.56
N THR A 444 -60.73 12.82 28.88
CA THR A 444 -62.07 13.21 29.34
C THR A 444 -63.01 13.22 28.15
N PRO A 445 -64.33 13.11 28.35
CA PRO A 445 -65.13 11.87 28.44
C PRO A 445 -65.77 11.52 27.09
#